data_50ed6dfc05a759d90861dd0553319027
#
_entry.id   50ed6dfc05a759d90861dd0553319027
#
_cell.length_a   1.000
_cell.length_b   1.000
_cell.length_c   1.000
_cell.angle_alpha   90.00
_cell.angle_beta   90.00
_cell.angle_gamma   90.00
#
_symmetry.space_group_name_H-M   'P 1'
#
loop_
_entity.id
_entity.type
_entity.pdbx_description
1 polymer ?
#
loop_
_entity_poly.entity_id
_entity_poly.type
_entity_poly.pdbx_seq_one_letter_code
_entity_poly.pdbx_strand_id
1 'polypeptide(L)'
;MGEMKVLVCSDKFRGTATAREIGDAVAFAIEGVGGHARVQPMADGGEGTLDAFGGPNRVNTVTGPLGESVEAPWRVRQGVAVIEMAYASGLTLAGGIDGNNPMEASTEGTGELIAHAVEAGAKQVIIGLGGSATTDGGLGALRAMAPLGRYRGVDLDVACDVRTRFLDAAEVFGPQKGASPAQRKLLQRRLERLAQVYLDEHGIDVAALDRSGAAGGLAGGLVTAGATLHDGFTLIAEAVELYDQIEAVDFVITGEGRLDATSFEGKVVGGVAELAAAAGRPCIAIVGQADTDVSTSFPVVDLSAMFGPDRAMEETLACVGEATAAWVSENPLR
;
A
#
# COMPACT_ATOMS: atom_id res chain seq x y z
N MET A 1 2.82 39.31 2.72
CA MET A 1 2.95 38.06 1.96
C MET A 1 2.39 36.98 2.86
N GLY A 2 1.44 36.16 2.38
CA GLY A 2 0.96 35.03 3.15
C GLY A 2 2.08 34.00 3.32
N GLU A 3 2.02 33.24 4.39
CA GLU A 3 2.92 32.12 4.65
C GLU A 3 2.63 31.02 3.60
N MET A 4 3.66 30.53 2.90
CA MET A 4 3.53 29.50 1.87
C MET A 4 3.06 28.18 2.50
N LYS A 5 1.98 27.62 1.99
CA LYS A 5 1.41 26.36 2.44
C LYS A 5 1.82 25.23 1.50
N VAL A 6 2.47 24.20 2.02
CA VAL A 6 2.94 23.03 1.30
C VAL A 6 2.26 21.78 1.83
N LEU A 7 1.80 20.91 0.94
CA LEU A 7 1.37 19.56 1.28
C LEU A 7 2.43 18.55 0.84
N VAL A 8 2.87 17.70 1.76
CA VAL A 8 3.83 16.63 1.49
C VAL A 8 3.11 15.29 1.46
N CYS A 9 3.09 14.64 0.28
CA CYS A 9 2.36 13.41 0.00
C CYS A 9 3.30 12.38 -0.62
N SER A 10 4.22 11.79 0.16
CA SER A 10 5.16 10.80 -0.34
C SER A 10 4.75 9.38 0.01
N ASP A 11 5.21 8.42 -0.79
CA ASP A 11 5.32 7.01 -0.42
C ASP A 11 6.58 6.79 0.43
N LYS A 12 6.72 5.58 0.97
CA LYS A 12 7.95 5.14 1.63
C LYS A 12 9.12 5.04 0.65
N PHE A 13 10.32 5.25 1.15
CA PHE A 13 11.55 4.90 0.43
C PHE A 13 11.96 3.50 0.91
N ARG A 14 11.59 2.48 0.10
CA ARG A 14 11.70 1.08 0.49
C ARG A 14 13.08 0.72 1.02
N GLY A 15 13.14 0.22 2.25
CA GLY A 15 14.37 -0.23 2.90
C GLY A 15 15.18 0.90 3.57
N THR A 16 14.76 2.17 3.46
CA THR A 16 15.49 3.31 4.04
C THR A 16 14.65 4.19 4.96
N ALA A 17 13.42 4.57 4.55
CA ALA A 17 12.58 5.44 5.38
C ALA A 17 11.07 5.23 5.08
N THR A 18 10.24 5.44 6.09
CA THR A 18 8.78 5.45 5.98
C THR A 18 8.29 6.72 5.28
N ALA A 19 7.08 6.68 4.73
CA ALA A 19 6.44 7.85 4.12
C ALA A 19 6.33 9.04 5.10
N ARG A 20 6.11 8.74 6.40
CA ARG A 20 6.05 9.77 7.44
C ARG A 20 7.41 10.39 7.70
N GLU A 21 8.46 9.61 7.86
CA GLU A 21 9.83 10.13 8.10
C GLU A 21 10.30 11.00 6.94
N ILE A 22 10.02 10.60 5.69
CA ILE A 22 10.28 11.41 4.49
C ILE A 22 9.50 12.72 4.58
N GLY A 23 8.20 12.64 4.86
CA GLY A 23 7.34 13.81 4.99
C GLY A 23 7.83 14.78 6.06
N ASP A 24 8.22 14.28 7.22
CA ASP A 24 8.72 15.09 8.34
C ASP A 24 10.06 15.76 8.00
N ALA A 25 10.96 15.08 7.26
CA ALA A 25 12.22 15.67 6.79
C ALA A 25 11.98 16.81 5.79
N VAL A 26 11.03 16.63 4.86
CA VAL A 26 10.61 17.70 3.94
C VAL A 26 9.98 18.86 4.71
N ALA A 27 9.06 18.58 5.62
CA ALA A 27 8.38 19.62 6.41
C ALA A 27 9.39 20.45 7.22
N PHE A 28 10.34 19.81 7.88
CA PHE A 28 11.40 20.49 8.61
C PHE A 28 12.21 21.46 7.73
N ALA A 29 12.55 21.03 6.51
CA ALA A 29 13.27 21.88 5.55
C ALA A 29 12.41 23.08 5.07
N ILE A 30 11.12 22.88 4.80
CA ILE A 30 10.17 23.93 4.42
C ILE A 30 10.00 24.96 5.55
N GLU A 31 9.84 24.51 6.78
CA GLU A 31 9.73 25.39 7.95
C GLU A 31 11.01 26.20 8.19
N GLY A 32 12.18 25.60 7.92
CA GLY A 32 13.48 26.27 8.00
C GLY A 32 13.64 27.46 7.05
N VAL A 33 12.86 27.51 5.97
CA VAL A 33 12.83 28.64 5.00
C VAL A 33 11.59 29.54 5.16
N GLY A 34 10.81 29.35 6.25
CA GLY A 34 9.67 30.19 6.59
C GLY A 34 8.36 29.81 5.89
N GLY A 35 8.25 28.58 5.37
CA GLY A 35 7.01 28.01 4.89
C GLY A 35 6.27 27.24 5.98
N HIS A 36 5.03 26.82 5.68
CA HIS A 36 4.24 25.93 6.52
C HIS A 36 3.93 24.63 5.77
N ALA A 37 4.40 23.50 6.28
CA ALA A 37 4.18 22.21 5.68
C ALA A 37 3.19 21.34 6.46
N ARG A 38 2.29 20.66 5.73
CA ARG A 38 1.44 19.60 6.24
C ARG A 38 1.87 18.28 5.62
N VAL A 39 2.04 17.26 6.45
CA VAL A 39 2.42 15.91 6.00
C VAL A 39 1.21 15.01 5.96
N GLN A 40 0.91 14.44 4.79
CA GLN A 40 -0.04 13.38 4.57
C GLN A 40 0.71 12.20 3.95
N PRO A 41 1.17 11.22 4.76
CA PRO A 41 1.77 10.01 4.22
C PRO A 41 0.82 9.30 3.29
N MET A 42 1.33 8.76 2.19
CA MET A 42 0.54 8.04 1.20
C MET A 42 1.05 6.60 1.04
N ALA A 43 0.20 5.78 0.44
CA ALA A 43 0.52 4.40 0.07
C ALA A 43 -0.35 3.97 -1.12
N ASP A 44 0.01 2.86 -1.74
CA ASP A 44 -0.69 2.24 -2.87
C ASP A 44 -1.50 0.97 -2.49
N GLY A 45 -1.80 0.79 -1.20
CA GLY A 45 -2.44 -0.41 -0.66
C GLY A 45 -1.44 -1.47 -0.15
N GLY A 46 -0.16 -1.14 -0.18
CA GLY A 46 0.90 -1.93 0.42
C GLY A 46 1.27 -1.47 1.84
N GLU A 47 2.53 -1.69 2.18
CA GLU A 47 3.13 -1.21 3.42
C GLU A 47 3.05 0.32 3.51
N GLY A 48 2.64 0.84 4.68
CA GLY A 48 2.42 2.26 4.93
C GLY A 48 0.96 2.68 4.80
N THR A 49 0.06 1.78 4.42
CA THR A 49 -1.38 2.06 4.38
C THR A 49 -1.89 2.53 5.74
N LEU A 50 -1.51 1.88 6.85
CA LEU A 50 -1.88 2.33 8.20
C LEU A 50 -1.38 3.73 8.52
N ASP A 51 -0.17 4.08 8.07
CA ASP A 51 0.43 5.39 8.32
C ASP A 51 -0.31 6.51 7.56
N ALA A 52 -0.84 6.22 6.36
CA ALA A 52 -1.69 7.16 5.62
C ALA A 52 -2.93 7.58 6.42
N PHE A 53 -3.45 6.69 7.25
CA PHE A 53 -4.59 6.95 8.15
C PHE A 53 -4.18 7.40 9.57
N GLY A 54 -2.91 7.69 9.82
CA GLY A 54 -2.40 8.19 11.09
C GLY A 54 -1.90 7.12 12.06
N GLY A 55 -1.52 5.96 11.54
CA GLY A 55 -0.92 4.85 12.27
C GLY A 55 -1.91 3.97 13.04
N PRO A 56 -1.48 2.83 13.57
CA PRO A 56 -2.31 1.89 14.29
C PRO A 56 -2.80 2.45 15.63
N ASN A 57 -3.97 2.03 16.08
CA ASN A 57 -4.50 2.33 17.42
C ASN A 57 -5.10 1.09 18.12
N ARG A 58 -4.95 -0.07 17.50
CA ARG A 58 -5.32 -1.39 18.03
C ARG A 58 -4.23 -2.40 17.71
N VAL A 59 -4.12 -3.41 18.54
CA VAL A 59 -3.30 -4.60 18.32
C VAL A 59 -4.12 -5.81 18.76
N ASN A 60 -4.17 -6.83 17.92
CA ASN A 60 -4.74 -8.13 18.27
C ASN A 60 -3.72 -9.24 18.04
N THR A 61 -3.76 -10.25 18.89
CA THR A 61 -3.05 -11.50 18.63
C THR A 61 -3.87 -12.32 17.64
N VAL A 62 -3.26 -12.70 16.53
CA VAL A 62 -3.87 -13.46 15.44
C VAL A 62 -2.95 -14.59 14.97
N THR A 63 -3.47 -15.45 14.10
CA THR A 63 -2.70 -16.52 13.47
C THR A 63 -1.77 -15.95 12.40
N GLY A 64 -0.47 -16.18 12.54
CA GLY A 64 0.55 -15.82 11.55
C GLY A 64 0.51 -16.69 10.30
N PRO A 65 1.32 -16.35 9.27
CA PRO A 65 1.26 -17.03 7.97
C PRO A 65 1.57 -18.52 8.02
N LEU A 66 2.38 -18.97 8.97
CA LEU A 66 2.75 -20.39 9.15
C LEU A 66 2.12 -21.03 10.40
N GLY A 67 1.09 -20.40 10.98
CA GLY A 67 0.34 -20.92 12.11
C GLY A 67 0.83 -20.48 13.49
N GLU A 68 1.89 -19.68 13.56
CA GLU A 68 2.38 -19.06 14.79
C GLU A 68 1.43 -17.95 15.27
N SER A 69 1.55 -17.58 16.54
CA SER A 69 0.80 -16.46 17.10
C SER A 69 1.57 -15.17 16.88
N VAL A 70 0.93 -14.16 16.28
CA VAL A 70 1.53 -12.86 15.98
C VAL A 70 0.68 -11.70 16.51
N GLU A 71 1.33 -10.63 16.93
CA GLU A 71 0.65 -9.39 17.27
C GLU A 71 0.51 -8.52 16.03
N ALA A 72 -0.72 -8.29 15.57
CA ALA A 72 -1.03 -7.56 14.36
C ALA A 72 -1.64 -6.20 14.70
N PRO A 73 -0.93 -5.09 14.42
CA PRO A 73 -1.46 -3.75 14.56
C PRO A 73 -2.48 -3.44 13.45
N TRP A 74 -3.51 -2.70 13.80
CA TRP A 74 -4.53 -2.19 12.90
C TRP A 74 -5.16 -0.92 13.46
N ARG A 75 -6.08 -0.32 12.71
CA ARG A 75 -6.72 0.93 13.13
C ARG A 75 -8.23 0.82 13.01
N VAL A 76 -8.94 1.50 13.91
CA VAL A 76 -10.37 1.83 13.75
C VAL A 76 -10.64 3.24 14.25
N ARG A 77 -11.35 4.04 13.45
CA ARG A 77 -11.78 5.38 13.82
C ARG A 77 -13.07 5.73 13.09
N GLN A 78 -14.06 6.25 13.80
CA GLN A 78 -15.34 6.70 13.23
C GLN A 78 -16.06 5.66 12.35
N GLY A 79 -15.94 4.38 12.70
CA GLY A 79 -16.56 3.29 11.95
C GLY A 79 -15.78 2.80 10.73
N VAL A 80 -14.61 3.38 10.44
CA VAL A 80 -13.69 2.92 9.41
C VAL A 80 -12.54 2.16 10.07
N ALA A 81 -12.32 0.92 9.66
CA ALA A 81 -11.15 0.14 10.02
C ALA A 81 -10.14 0.09 8.88
N VAL A 82 -8.85 0.06 9.21
CA VAL A 82 -7.75 -0.09 8.25
C VAL A 82 -6.86 -1.23 8.69
N ILE A 83 -6.58 -2.15 7.78
CA ILE A 83 -5.80 -3.37 8.00
C ILE A 83 -4.75 -3.47 6.89
N GLU A 84 -3.49 -3.68 7.27
CA GLU A 84 -2.47 -4.18 6.35
C GLU A 84 -2.32 -5.68 6.57
N MET A 85 -2.60 -6.48 5.55
CA MET A 85 -2.50 -7.95 5.66
C MET A 85 -1.08 -8.41 6.04
N ALA A 86 -0.06 -7.63 5.72
CA ALA A 86 1.33 -7.96 6.01
C ALA A 86 1.61 -8.16 7.51
N TYR A 87 0.83 -7.52 8.39
CA TYR A 87 0.97 -7.70 9.84
C TYR A 87 0.34 -9.00 10.38
N ALA A 88 -0.40 -9.72 9.55
CA ALA A 88 -1.00 -11.00 9.94
C ALA A 88 -0.57 -12.15 9.02
N SER A 89 -0.37 -11.89 7.73
CA SER A 89 -0.11 -12.92 6.72
C SER A 89 1.05 -12.54 5.78
N GLY A 90 1.99 -11.73 6.31
CA GLY A 90 3.08 -11.13 5.56
C GLY A 90 4.32 -12.01 5.43
N LEU A 91 5.09 -11.78 4.36
CA LEU A 91 6.31 -12.51 4.05
C LEU A 91 7.42 -12.28 5.10
N THR A 92 7.50 -11.08 5.68
CA THR A 92 8.44 -10.77 6.74
C THR A 92 8.19 -11.61 8.00
N LEU A 93 6.91 -11.82 8.36
CA LEU A 93 6.53 -12.69 9.49
C LEU A 93 6.93 -14.13 9.23
N ALA A 94 6.84 -14.61 8.00
CA ALA A 94 7.27 -15.95 7.60
C ALA A 94 8.81 -16.12 7.56
N GLY A 95 9.59 -15.11 7.92
CA GLY A 95 11.07 -15.14 7.86
C GLY A 95 11.64 -14.82 6.47
N GLY A 96 10.89 -14.08 5.64
CA GLY A 96 11.29 -13.74 4.27
C GLY A 96 11.14 -14.93 3.30
N ILE A 97 11.77 -14.81 2.15
CA ILE A 97 11.71 -15.84 1.08
C ILE A 97 12.24 -17.18 1.57
N ASP A 98 13.32 -17.17 2.35
CA ASP A 98 14.01 -18.38 2.81
C ASP A 98 13.26 -19.07 3.96
N GLY A 99 12.53 -18.32 4.78
CA GLY A 99 11.75 -18.85 5.90
C GLY A 99 10.34 -19.26 5.53
N ASN A 100 9.80 -18.76 4.43
CA ASN A 100 8.42 -19.01 4.03
C ASN A 100 8.22 -20.44 3.51
N ASN A 101 7.05 -21.02 3.82
CA ASN A 101 6.54 -22.21 3.17
C ASN A 101 5.31 -21.86 2.29
N PRO A 102 5.51 -21.57 0.99
CA PRO A 102 4.42 -21.14 0.11
C PRO A 102 3.26 -22.12 -0.02
N MET A 103 3.49 -23.41 0.31
CA MET A 103 2.48 -24.46 0.24
C MET A 103 1.55 -24.49 1.46
N GLU A 104 1.98 -23.94 2.57
CA GLU A 104 1.27 -23.95 3.87
C GLU A 104 0.84 -22.55 4.33
N ALA A 105 1.51 -21.49 3.84
CA ALA A 105 1.21 -20.12 4.23
C ALA A 105 -0.26 -19.76 4.02
N SER A 106 -0.90 -19.26 5.07
CA SER A 106 -2.33 -19.02 5.19
C SER A 106 -2.67 -17.55 5.40
N THR A 107 -3.82 -17.14 4.89
CA THR A 107 -4.42 -15.81 5.13
C THR A 107 -5.31 -15.77 6.38
N GLU A 108 -5.29 -16.81 7.23
CA GLU A 108 -6.18 -16.95 8.38
C GLU A 108 -6.17 -15.72 9.28
N GLY A 109 -5.00 -15.25 9.71
CA GLY A 109 -4.89 -14.08 10.59
C GLY A 109 -5.42 -12.78 9.97
N THR A 110 -5.34 -12.63 8.64
CA THR A 110 -6.00 -11.50 7.97
C THR A 110 -7.51 -11.58 8.12
N GLY A 111 -8.10 -12.77 8.00
CA GLY A 111 -9.52 -12.99 8.25
C GLY A 111 -9.93 -12.71 9.70
N GLU A 112 -9.09 -13.11 10.66
CA GLU A 112 -9.28 -12.80 12.09
C GLU A 112 -9.27 -11.29 12.35
N LEU A 113 -8.33 -10.52 11.72
CA LEU A 113 -8.32 -9.06 11.84
C LEU A 113 -9.59 -8.42 11.28
N ILE A 114 -10.08 -8.90 10.12
CA ILE A 114 -11.34 -8.41 9.54
C ILE A 114 -12.51 -8.69 10.51
N ALA A 115 -12.53 -9.88 11.13
CA ALA A 115 -13.52 -10.22 12.14
C ALA A 115 -13.46 -9.28 13.35
N HIS A 116 -12.26 -9.03 13.89
CA HIS A 116 -12.06 -8.10 14.99
C HIS A 116 -12.48 -6.66 14.64
N ALA A 117 -12.21 -6.21 13.41
CA ALA A 117 -12.64 -4.89 12.95
C ALA A 117 -14.17 -4.75 12.98
N VAL A 118 -14.89 -5.75 12.48
CA VAL A 118 -16.36 -5.77 12.47
C VAL A 118 -16.93 -5.90 13.90
N GLU A 119 -16.32 -6.71 14.75
CA GLU A 119 -16.69 -6.83 16.18
C GLU A 119 -16.47 -5.50 16.94
N ALA A 120 -15.46 -4.72 16.56
CA ALA A 120 -15.23 -3.37 17.08
C ALA A 120 -16.21 -2.32 16.53
N GLY A 121 -17.16 -2.70 15.68
CA GLY A 121 -18.21 -1.85 15.15
C GLY A 121 -17.86 -1.13 13.84
N ALA A 122 -16.83 -1.56 13.12
CA ALA A 122 -16.52 -1.02 11.80
C ALA A 122 -17.70 -1.24 10.83
N LYS A 123 -17.99 -0.22 10.04
CA LYS A 123 -18.95 -0.23 8.94
C LYS A 123 -18.26 -0.28 7.59
N GLN A 124 -17.01 0.12 7.56
CA GLN A 124 -16.11 0.01 6.44
C GLN A 124 -14.78 -0.58 6.91
N VAL A 125 -14.20 -1.48 6.14
CA VAL A 125 -12.87 -2.06 6.39
C VAL A 125 -12.04 -1.91 5.13
N ILE A 126 -11.00 -1.09 5.19
CA ILE A 126 -10.00 -0.92 4.14
C ILE A 126 -8.89 -1.93 4.38
N ILE A 127 -8.59 -2.76 3.39
CA ILE A 127 -7.64 -3.86 3.50
C ILE A 127 -6.53 -3.68 2.46
N GLY A 128 -5.33 -3.35 2.93
CA GLY A 128 -4.13 -3.26 2.10
C GLY A 128 -3.50 -4.65 1.90
N LEU A 129 -3.22 -5.02 0.65
CA LEU A 129 -2.80 -6.37 0.28
C LEU A 129 -1.29 -6.54 -0.01
N GLY A 130 -0.47 -5.53 0.23
CA GLY A 130 0.98 -5.62 0.01
C GLY A 130 1.69 -6.61 0.93
N GLY A 131 2.86 -7.10 0.50
CA GLY A 131 3.80 -7.85 1.35
C GLY A 131 3.38 -9.28 1.73
N SER A 132 2.46 -9.92 1.03
CA SER A 132 1.90 -11.24 1.38
C SER A 132 2.89 -12.40 1.27
N ALA A 133 2.83 -13.37 2.22
CA ALA A 133 3.51 -14.67 2.17
C ALA A 133 2.71 -15.72 1.37
N THR A 134 1.41 -15.54 1.24
CA THR A 134 0.40 -16.56 0.98
C THR A 134 0.07 -16.73 -0.50
N THR A 135 -0.40 -17.93 -0.87
CA THR A 135 -1.01 -18.25 -2.17
C THR A 135 -2.12 -19.27 -1.95
N ASP A 136 -2.98 -19.00 -0.97
CA ASP A 136 -4.08 -19.87 -0.55
C ASP A 136 -5.45 -19.45 -1.13
N GLY A 137 -5.47 -18.43 -2.02
CA GLY A 137 -6.69 -17.94 -2.64
C GLY A 137 -7.65 -17.25 -1.67
N GLY A 138 -7.20 -16.86 -0.48
CA GLY A 138 -8.03 -16.27 0.57
C GLY A 138 -8.81 -17.31 1.39
N LEU A 139 -8.57 -18.62 1.20
CA LEU A 139 -9.32 -19.67 1.88
C LEU A 139 -9.18 -19.60 3.41
N GLY A 140 -7.96 -19.29 3.91
CA GLY A 140 -7.73 -19.11 5.35
C GLY A 140 -8.58 -17.98 5.91
N ALA A 141 -8.56 -16.82 5.24
CA ALA A 141 -9.33 -15.66 5.66
C ALA A 141 -10.83 -15.94 5.68
N LEU A 142 -11.39 -16.56 4.64
CA LEU A 142 -12.81 -16.89 4.59
C LEU A 142 -13.24 -17.86 5.69
N ARG A 143 -12.38 -18.80 6.07
CA ARG A 143 -12.63 -19.73 7.19
C ARG A 143 -12.65 -18.99 8.52
N ALA A 144 -11.70 -18.12 8.77
CA ALA A 144 -11.65 -17.30 9.98
C ALA A 144 -12.84 -16.33 10.08
N MET A 145 -13.28 -15.81 8.93
CA MET A 145 -14.44 -14.92 8.84
C MET A 145 -15.80 -15.64 8.99
N ALA A 146 -15.86 -16.96 8.88
CA ALA A 146 -17.15 -17.67 8.90
C ALA A 146 -17.95 -17.43 10.20
N PRO A 147 -19.28 -17.26 10.12
CA PRO A 147 -20.13 -17.27 8.93
C PRO A 147 -20.14 -15.93 8.19
N LEU A 148 -19.98 -15.93 6.86
CA LEU A 148 -19.85 -14.72 6.04
C LEU A 148 -21.06 -13.79 6.08
N GLY A 149 -22.22 -14.30 6.47
CA GLY A 149 -23.45 -13.50 6.61
C GLY A 149 -23.34 -12.34 7.63
N ARG A 150 -22.37 -12.37 8.55
CA ARG A 150 -22.13 -11.31 9.55
C ARG A 150 -21.51 -10.03 8.95
N TYR A 151 -20.96 -10.11 7.74
CA TYR A 151 -20.35 -8.98 7.02
C TYR A 151 -21.35 -8.25 6.12
N ARG A 152 -22.60 -8.71 6.05
CA ARG A 152 -23.63 -8.00 5.29
C ARG A 152 -23.86 -6.61 5.86
N GLY A 153 -23.73 -5.59 4.98
CA GLY A 153 -23.85 -4.17 5.36
C GLY A 153 -22.57 -3.59 5.98
N VAL A 154 -21.45 -4.28 5.83
CA VAL A 154 -20.10 -3.75 6.05
C VAL A 154 -19.44 -3.63 4.68
N ASP A 155 -18.90 -2.46 4.38
CA ASP A 155 -18.14 -2.22 3.16
C ASP A 155 -16.72 -2.78 3.35
N LEU A 156 -16.39 -3.82 2.60
CA LEU A 156 -15.05 -4.41 2.57
C LEU A 156 -14.33 -3.90 1.32
N ASP A 157 -13.44 -2.94 1.49
CA ASP A 157 -12.72 -2.28 0.41
C ASP A 157 -11.27 -2.77 0.37
N VAL A 158 -10.90 -3.39 -0.74
CA VAL A 158 -9.58 -4.03 -0.90
C VAL A 158 -8.71 -3.17 -1.81
N ALA A 159 -7.62 -2.64 -1.25
CA ALA A 159 -6.63 -1.84 -1.95
C ALA A 159 -5.62 -2.75 -2.68
N CYS A 160 -5.61 -2.71 -4.01
CA CYS A 160 -4.76 -3.53 -4.87
C CYS A 160 -3.96 -2.65 -5.84
N ASP A 161 -2.65 -2.77 -5.82
CA ASP A 161 -1.72 -2.11 -6.76
C ASP A 161 -1.46 -2.91 -8.06
N VAL A 162 -1.97 -4.15 -8.13
CA VAL A 162 -1.74 -5.06 -9.25
C VAL A 162 -3.04 -5.47 -9.93
N ARG A 163 -2.97 -5.75 -11.24
CA ARG A 163 -4.12 -6.21 -12.06
C ARG A 163 -4.11 -7.72 -12.31
N THR A 164 -3.21 -8.45 -11.69
CA THR A 164 -3.08 -9.91 -11.84
C THR A 164 -4.39 -10.62 -11.52
N ARG A 165 -4.77 -11.57 -12.36
CA ARG A 165 -5.96 -12.40 -12.17
C ARG A 165 -5.70 -13.55 -11.22
N PHE A 166 -6.76 -14.13 -10.69
CA PHE A 166 -6.72 -15.17 -9.67
C PHE A 166 -5.85 -16.37 -10.04
N LEU A 167 -6.01 -16.89 -11.26
CA LEU A 167 -5.29 -18.07 -11.72
C LEU A 167 -3.81 -17.80 -12.00
N ASP A 168 -3.43 -16.56 -12.25
CA ASP A 168 -2.05 -16.18 -12.55
C ASP A 168 -1.23 -15.92 -11.28
N ALA A 169 -1.88 -15.82 -10.12
CA ALA A 169 -1.25 -15.41 -8.87
C ALA A 169 -0.07 -16.31 -8.46
N ALA A 170 -0.17 -17.63 -8.67
CA ALA A 170 0.87 -18.57 -8.31
C ALA A 170 2.12 -18.44 -9.20
N GLU A 171 1.94 -18.16 -10.49
CA GLU A 171 3.05 -18.01 -11.44
C GLU A 171 3.73 -16.63 -11.27
N VAL A 172 2.93 -15.56 -11.16
CA VAL A 172 3.44 -14.19 -11.07
C VAL A 172 4.13 -13.93 -9.73
N PHE A 173 3.49 -14.29 -8.61
CA PHE A 173 3.98 -13.94 -7.27
C PHE A 173 4.69 -15.08 -6.53
N GLY A 174 4.56 -16.33 -7.00
CA GLY A 174 5.17 -17.49 -6.36
C GLY A 174 6.69 -17.39 -6.21
N PRO A 175 7.46 -16.94 -7.22
CA PRO A 175 8.92 -16.83 -7.10
C PRO A 175 9.37 -15.96 -5.93
N GLN A 176 8.78 -14.79 -5.76
CA GLN A 176 9.14 -13.83 -4.68
C GLN A 176 8.71 -14.31 -3.28
N LYS A 177 7.89 -15.37 -3.20
CA LYS A 177 7.45 -16.03 -1.97
C LYS A 177 8.20 -17.33 -1.69
N GLY A 178 9.21 -17.65 -2.49
CA GLY A 178 10.05 -18.84 -2.32
C GLY A 178 9.48 -20.11 -2.99
N ALA A 179 8.43 -20.02 -3.81
CA ALA A 179 7.86 -21.18 -4.48
C ALA A 179 8.72 -21.67 -5.65
N SER A 180 9.18 -22.92 -5.58
CA SER A 180 9.84 -23.59 -6.70
C SER A 180 8.89 -23.76 -7.90
N PRO A 181 9.42 -24.02 -9.12
CA PRO A 181 8.58 -24.25 -10.29
C PRO A 181 7.56 -25.38 -10.11
N ALA A 182 7.91 -26.43 -9.36
CA ALA A 182 6.99 -27.54 -9.07
C ALA A 182 5.88 -27.10 -8.11
N GLN A 183 6.22 -26.35 -7.07
CA GLN A 183 5.24 -25.82 -6.12
C GLN A 183 4.29 -24.82 -6.79
N ARG A 184 4.78 -23.93 -7.69
CA ARG A 184 3.91 -23.00 -8.44
C ARG A 184 2.83 -23.73 -9.23
N LYS A 185 3.19 -24.84 -9.93
CA LYS A 185 2.21 -25.67 -10.63
C LYS A 185 1.18 -26.32 -9.71
N LEU A 186 1.59 -26.70 -8.49
CA LEU A 186 0.65 -27.26 -7.50
C LEU A 186 -0.26 -26.18 -6.93
N LEU A 187 0.27 -24.99 -6.62
CA LEU A 187 -0.49 -23.83 -6.15
C LEU A 187 -1.49 -23.38 -7.22
N GLN A 188 -1.09 -23.31 -8.48
CA GLN A 188 -1.99 -22.98 -9.59
C GLN A 188 -3.18 -23.95 -9.65
N ARG A 189 -2.94 -25.27 -9.58
CA ARG A 189 -4.03 -26.26 -9.54
C ARG A 189 -4.93 -26.13 -8.33
N ARG A 190 -4.39 -25.70 -7.17
CA ARG A 190 -5.21 -25.39 -5.98
C ARG A 190 -6.10 -24.20 -6.24
N LEU A 191 -5.57 -23.11 -6.84
CA LEU A 191 -6.33 -21.94 -7.20
C LEU A 191 -7.41 -22.23 -8.25
N GLU A 192 -7.12 -23.03 -9.28
CA GLU A 192 -8.10 -23.49 -10.28
C GLU A 192 -9.28 -24.21 -9.62
N ARG A 193 -8.97 -25.14 -8.71
CA ARG A 193 -10.02 -25.86 -7.97
C ARG A 193 -10.81 -24.94 -7.05
N LEU A 194 -10.12 -24.00 -6.39
CA LEU A 194 -10.75 -23.05 -5.47
C LEU A 194 -11.65 -22.05 -6.21
N ALA A 195 -11.24 -21.58 -7.39
CA ALA A 195 -12.07 -20.74 -8.24
C ALA A 195 -13.39 -21.44 -8.61
N GLN A 196 -13.33 -22.75 -8.91
CA GLN A 196 -14.55 -23.52 -9.17
C GLN A 196 -15.44 -23.63 -7.92
N VAL A 197 -14.86 -23.84 -6.73
CA VAL A 197 -15.62 -23.85 -5.46
C VAL A 197 -16.30 -22.50 -5.23
N TYR A 198 -15.60 -21.39 -5.47
CA TYR A 198 -16.18 -20.06 -5.30
C TYR A 198 -17.32 -19.78 -6.29
N LEU A 199 -17.18 -20.27 -7.52
CA LEU A 199 -18.27 -20.20 -8.50
C LEU A 199 -19.48 -21.03 -8.07
N ASP A 200 -19.25 -22.27 -7.63
CA ASP A 200 -20.33 -23.21 -7.27
C ASP A 200 -21.07 -22.80 -5.98
N GLU A 201 -20.33 -22.33 -4.96
CA GLU A 201 -20.90 -22.02 -3.63
C GLU A 201 -21.39 -20.56 -3.51
N HIS A 202 -20.73 -19.62 -4.17
CA HIS A 202 -21.02 -18.19 -4.05
C HIS A 202 -21.55 -17.56 -5.34
N GLY A 203 -21.48 -18.25 -6.48
CA GLY A 203 -21.92 -17.73 -7.79
C GLY A 203 -20.96 -16.67 -8.36
N ILE A 204 -19.72 -16.61 -7.89
CA ILE A 204 -18.75 -15.59 -8.26
C ILE A 204 -17.59 -16.22 -9.02
N ASP A 205 -17.42 -15.81 -10.28
CA ASP A 205 -16.28 -16.20 -11.12
C ASP A 205 -15.06 -15.29 -10.81
N VAL A 206 -14.30 -15.64 -9.78
CA VAL A 206 -13.10 -14.89 -9.38
C VAL A 206 -11.99 -14.93 -10.42
N ALA A 207 -12.00 -15.94 -11.32
CA ALA A 207 -10.99 -16.07 -12.37
C ALA A 207 -11.17 -15.02 -13.48
N ALA A 208 -12.39 -14.51 -13.68
CA ALA A 208 -12.68 -13.47 -14.65
C ALA A 208 -12.38 -12.05 -14.16
N LEU A 209 -12.20 -11.86 -12.84
CA LEU A 209 -12.02 -10.55 -12.23
C LEU A 209 -10.56 -10.09 -12.31
N ASP A 210 -10.35 -8.86 -12.77
CA ASP A 210 -9.06 -8.20 -12.64
C ASP A 210 -8.75 -7.96 -11.15
N ARG A 211 -7.45 -7.91 -10.77
CA ARG A 211 -6.96 -7.73 -9.40
C ARG A 211 -7.20 -8.91 -8.45
N SER A 212 -8.05 -9.89 -8.82
CA SER A 212 -8.43 -11.02 -7.95
C SER A 212 -7.25 -11.90 -7.51
N GLY A 213 -6.12 -11.88 -8.23
CA GLY A 213 -4.89 -12.58 -7.89
C GLY A 213 -4.01 -11.87 -6.87
N ALA A 214 -4.32 -10.63 -6.48
CA ALA A 214 -3.54 -9.90 -5.49
C ALA A 214 -3.44 -10.69 -4.17
N ALA A 215 -2.27 -10.60 -3.52
CA ALA A 215 -1.95 -11.35 -2.31
C ALA A 215 -2.17 -12.88 -2.43
N GLY A 216 -1.80 -13.45 -3.60
CA GLY A 216 -1.95 -14.89 -3.82
C GLY A 216 -3.40 -15.37 -3.89
N GLY A 217 -4.29 -14.50 -4.36
CA GLY A 217 -5.71 -14.76 -4.53
C GLY A 217 -6.58 -14.35 -3.33
N LEU A 218 -6.00 -13.76 -2.28
CA LEU A 218 -6.79 -13.24 -1.14
C LEU A 218 -7.85 -12.24 -1.62
N ALA A 219 -7.49 -11.34 -2.56
CA ALA A 219 -8.43 -10.40 -3.17
C ALA A 219 -9.67 -11.10 -3.73
N GLY A 220 -9.47 -12.14 -4.55
CA GLY A 220 -10.56 -12.93 -5.12
C GLY A 220 -11.39 -13.66 -4.06
N GLY A 221 -10.73 -14.22 -3.04
CA GLY A 221 -11.41 -14.81 -1.89
C GLY A 221 -12.33 -13.83 -1.18
N LEU A 222 -11.83 -12.63 -0.86
CA LEU A 222 -12.62 -11.60 -0.17
C LEU A 222 -13.82 -11.11 -0.99
N VAL A 223 -13.76 -11.13 -2.33
CA VAL A 223 -14.92 -10.82 -3.17
C VAL A 223 -16.09 -11.78 -2.89
N THR A 224 -15.83 -13.06 -2.55
CA THR A 224 -16.88 -14.01 -2.18
C THR A 224 -17.55 -13.67 -0.84
N ALA A 225 -16.88 -12.88 0.01
CA ALA A 225 -17.43 -12.30 1.23
C ALA A 225 -18.10 -10.92 1.00
N GLY A 226 -18.17 -10.45 -0.24
CA GLY A 226 -18.80 -9.19 -0.62
C GLY A 226 -17.84 -8.00 -0.72
N ALA A 227 -16.53 -8.24 -0.78
CA ALA A 227 -15.55 -7.17 -0.92
C ALA A 227 -15.52 -6.57 -2.33
N THR A 228 -15.19 -5.28 -2.40
CA THR A 228 -14.92 -4.54 -3.64
C THR A 228 -13.42 -4.34 -3.81
N LEU A 229 -12.92 -4.60 -5.03
CA LEU A 229 -11.51 -4.40 -5.37
C LEU A 229 -11.30 -3.02 -5.97
N HIS A 230 -10.38 -2.27 -5.42
CA HIS A 230 -10.06 -0.91 -5.84
C HIS A 230 -8.60 -0.78 -6.28
N ASP A 231 -8.33 0.24 -7.05
CA ASP A 231 -6.97 0.77 -7.19
C ASP A 231 -6.50 1.29 -5.83
N GLY A 232 -5.31 0.86 -5.40
CA GLY A 232 -4.87 1.10 -4.03
C GLY A 232 -4.66 2.57 -3.72
N PHE A 233 -3.96 3.30 -4.61
CA PHE A 233 -3.76 4.74 -4.43
C PHE A 233 -5.09 5.50 -4.44
N THR A 234 -5.96 5.21 -5.40
CA THR A 234 -7.25 5.89 -5.55
C THR A 234 -8.11 5.72 -4.29
N LEU A 235 -8.25 4.49 -3.79
CA LEU A 235 -9.02 4.22 -2.57
C LEU A 235 -8.48 5.00 -1.36
N ILE A 236 -7.16 5.00 -1.16
CA ILE A 236 -6.54 5.68 -0.03
C ILE A 236 -6.68 7.20 -0.19
N ALA A 237 -6.42 7.73 -1.38
CA ALA A 237 -6.53 9.16 -1.66
C ALA A 237 -7.95 9.70 -1.42
N GLU A 238 -8.97 8.96 -1.84
CA GLU A 238 -10.38 9.29 -1.56
C GLU A 238 -10.68 9.25 -0.06
N ALA A 239 -10.25 8.18 0.63
CA ALA A 239 -10.54 7.99 2.04
C ALA A 239 -9.85 9.01 2.97
N VAL A 240 -8.72 9.59 2.54
CA VAL A 240 -8.04 10.69 3.27
C VAL A 240 -8.40 12.07 2.75
N GLU A 241 -9.34 12.18 1.79
CA GLU A 241 -9.77 13.45 1.16
C GLU A 241 -8.56 14.22 0.57
N LEU A 242 -7.66 13.49 -0.13
CA LEU A 242 -6.40 14.04 -0.61
C LEU A 242 -6.58 15.21 -1.58
N TYR A 243 -7.60 15.15 -2.45
CA TYR A 243 -7.88 16.23 -3.40
C TYR A 243 -8.20 17.55 -2.68
N ASP A 244 -9.04 17.52 -1.66
CA ASP A 244 -9.41 18.71 -0.87
C ASP A 244 -8.20 19.27 -0.12
N GLN A 245 -7.30 18.39 0.35
CA GLN A 245 -6.05 18.79 0.97
C GLN A 245 -5.11 19.49 -0.02
N ILE A 246 -5.04 19.02 -1.26
CA ILE A 246 -4.26 19.60 -2.35
C ILE A 246 -4.83 20.98 -2.75
N GLU A 247 -6.16 21.12 -2.86
CA GLU A 247 -6.77 22.42 -3.17
C GLU A 247 -6.46 23.49 -2.13
N ALA A 248 -6.27 23.10 -0.87
CA ALA A 248 -6.08 24.00 0.26
C ALA A 248 -4.64 24.55 0.41
N VAL A 249 -3.70 24.13 -0.44
CA VAL A 249 -2.27 24.50 -0.36
C VAL A 249 -1.79 25.22 -1.62
N ASP A 250 -0.62 25.84 -1.54
CA ASP A 250 -0.01 26.55 -2.66
C ASP A 250 0.87 25.62 -3.51
N PHE A 251 1.41 24.56 -2.91
CA PHE A 251 2.41 23.68 -3.50
C PHE A 251 2.33 22.25 -2.95
N VAL A 252 2.66 21.27 -3.80
CA VAL A 252 2.66 19.84 -3.43
C VAL A 252 4.05 19.24 -3.63
N ILE A 253 4.51 18.47 -2.65
CA ILE A 253 5.74 17.66 -2.74
C ILE A 253 5.33 16.20 -2.60
N THR A 254 5.71 15.38 -3.57
CA THR A 254 5.54 13.92 -3.53
C THR A 254 6.91 13.23 -3.58
N GLY A 255 6.95 11.92 -3.44
CA GLY A 255 8.20 11.17 -3.54
C GLY A 255 8.02 9.68 -3.34
N GLU A 256 9.04 8.96 -3.75
CA GLU A 256 9.19 7.52 -3.57
C GLU A 256 10.67 7.11 -3.66
N GLY A 257 11.01 5.87 -3.26
CA GLY A 257 12.39 5.40 -3.28
C GLY A 257 12.96 5.27 -4.69
N ARG A 258 12.17 4.80 -5.68
CA ARG A 258 12.59 4.68 -7.08
C ARG A 258 11.46 5.07 -8.01
N LEU A 259 11.74 6.05 -8.85
CA LEU A 259 10.85 6.51 -9.90
C LEU A 259 11.13 5.75 -11.19
N ASP A 260 10.19 4.97 -11.64
CA ASP A 260 10.24 4.20 -12.89
C ASP A 260 8.91 4.32 -13.66
N ALA A 261 8.80 3.65 -14.81
CA ALA A 261 7.59 3.70 -15.63
C ALA A 261 6.33 3.25 -14.85
N THR A 262 6.47 2.31 -13.91
CA THR A 262 5.34 1.81 -13.12
C THR A 262 4.85 2.81 -12.08
N SER A 263 5.63 3.84 -11.74
CA SER A 263 5.24 4.92 -10.82
C SER A 263 4.01 5.71 -11.29
N PHE A 264 3.68 5.60 -12.59
CA PHE A 264 2.52 6.25 -13.22
C PHE A 264 1.34 5.29 -13.45
N GLU A 265 1.43 4.07 -12.98
CA GLU A 265 0.39 3.04 -13.16
C GLU A 265 -0.43 2.84 -11.86
N GLY A 266 -1.02 3.92 -11.33
CA GLY A 266 -1.84 3.87 -10.11
C GLY A 266 -1.04 3.89 -8.80
N LYS A 267 0.22 4.40 -8.84
CA LYS A 267 1.05 4.59 -7.65
C LYS A 267 1.05 6.03 -7.15
N VAL A 268 1.68 6.24 -5.99
CA VAL A 268 1.60 7.50 -5.24
C VAL A 268 2.10 8.69 -6.04
N VAL A 269 3.31 8.64 -6.63
CA VAL A 269 3.91 9.80 -7.30
C VAL A 269 3.07 10.24 -8.50
N GLY A 270 2.69 9.31 -9.37
CA GLY A 270 1.85 9.60 -10.53
C GLY A 270 0.48 10.13 -10.12
N GLY A 271 -0.19 9.45 -9.18
CA GLY A 271 -1.52 9.83 -8.73
C GLY A 271 -1.56 11.19 -8.01
N VAL A 272 -0.57 11.49 -7.15
CA VAL A 272 -0.45 12.81 -6.51
C VAL A 272 -0.22 13.91 -7.55
N ALA A 273 0.65 13.68 -8.53
CA ALA A 273 0.92 14.65 -9.58
C ALA A 273 -0.32 14.92 -10.45
N GLU A 274 -1.10 13.89 -10.76
CA GLU A 274 -2.38 14.04 -11.49
C GLU A 274 -3.41 14.84 -10.69
N LEU A 275 -3.57 14.56 -9.40
CA LEU A 275 -4.47 15.32 -8.52
C LEU A 275 -4.02 16.76 -8.36
N ALA A 276 -2.71 17.02 -8.22
CA ALA A 276 -2.15 18.36 -8.16
C ALA A 276 -2.40 19.15 -9.45
N ALA A 277 -2.18 18.52 -10.61
CA ALA A 277 -2.48 19.12 -11.91
C ALA A 277 -3.97 19.44 -12.07
N ALA A 278 -4.86 18.53 -11.67
CA ALA A 278 -6.31 18.74 -11.71
C ALA A 278 -6.76 19.91 -10.80
N ALA A 279 -6.11 20.08 -9.64
CA ALA A 279 -6.35 21.21 -8.73
C ALA A 279 -5.61 22.50 -9.15
N GLY A 280 -4.82 22.47 -10.24
CA GLY A 280 -4.01 23.61 -10.70
C GLY A 280 -2.89 23.99 -9.72
N ARG A 281 -2.37 23.01 -8.96
CA ARG A 281 -1.28 23.21 -8.00
C ARG A 281 0.04 22.71 -8.56
N PRO A 282 1.13 23.50 -8.42
CA PRO A 282 2.46 23.03 -8.77
C PRO A 282 2.84 21.81 -7.92
N CYS A 283 3.52 20.83 -8.54
CA CYS A 283 3.98 19.62 -7.87
C CYS A 283 5.45 19.34 -8.22
N ILE A 284 6.22 18.84 -7.27
CA ILE A 284 7.53 18.22 -7.51
C ILE A 284 7.57 16.83 -6.90
N ALA A 285 8.47 15.98 -7.43
CA ALA A 285 8.83 14.74 -6.78
C ALA A 285 10.27 14.78 -6.27
N ILE A 286 10.47 14.34 -5.02
CA ILE A 286 11.79 14.05 -4.46
C ILE A 286 11.89 12.53 -4.39
N VAL A 287 12.88 11.95 -5.08
CA VAL A 287 12.99 10.50 -5.23
C VAL A 287 14.39 10.02 -4.87
N GLY A 288 14.47 8.79 -4.34
CA GLY A 288 15.77 8.18 -4.03
C GLY A 288 16.63 8.02 -5.27
N GLN A 289 16.02 7.54 -6.35
CA GLN A 289 16.62 7.38 -7.68
C GLN A 289 15.53 7.48 -8.75
N ALA A 290 15.84 8.08 -9.89
CA ALA A 290 15.01 8.09 -11.09
C ALA A 290 15.64 7.28 -12.22
N ASP A 291 14.85 6.47 -12.92
CA ASP A 291 15.30 5.79 -14.13
C ASP A 291 15.44 6.80 -15.27
N THR A 292 16.48 6.65 -16.10
CA THR A 292 16.88 7.62 -17.12
C THR A 292 15.89 7.75 -18.29
N ASP A 293 15.01 6.79 -18.46
CA ASP A 293 13.99 6.74 -19.52
C ASP A 293 12.63 7.30 -19.07
N VAL A 294 12.50 7.69 -17.79
CA VAL A 294 11.27 8.30 -17.28
C VAL A 294 11.20 9.78 -17.65
N SER A 295 10.10 10.16 -18.29
CA SER A 295 9.78 11.57 -18.60
C SER A 295 8.58 12.02 -17.79
N THR A 296 8.71 13.16 -17.10
CA THR A 296 7.67 13.74 -16.26
C THR A 296 7.25 15.12 -16.75
N SER A 297 6.00 15.50 -16.47
CA SER A 297 5.49 16.86 -16.69
C SER A 297 5.74 17.80 -15.51
N PHE A 298 6.42 17.32 -14.47
CA PHE A 298 6.75 18.06 -13.25
C PHE A 298 8.22 17.85 -12.90
N PRO A 299 8.84 18.76 -12.13
CA PRO A 299 10.23 18.62 -11.69
C PRO A 299 10.46 17.38 -10.83
N VAL A 300 11.60 16.74 -11.03
CA VAL A 300 12.07 15.61 -10.22
C VAL A 300 13.43 15.94 -9.64
N VAL A 301 13.59 15.73 -8.34
CA VAL A 301 14.86 15.82 -7.62
C VAL A 301 15.31 14.40 -7.30
N ASP A 302 16.37 13.96 -7.97
CA ASP A 302 16.99 12.63 -7.80
C ASP A 302 18.12 12.72 -6.77
N LEU A 303 17.91 12.08 -5.60
CA LEU A 303 18.90 12.11 -4.52
C LEU A 303 20.17 11.37 -4.89
N SER A 304 20.09 10.25 -5.62
CA SER A 304 21.25 9.49 -6.06
C SER A 304 22.11 10.28 -7.06
N ALA A 305 21.48 11.04 -7.95
CA ALA A 305 22.19 11.93 -8.88
C ALA A 305 22.83 13.12 -8.16
N MET A 306 22.16 13.65 -7.11
CA MET A 306 22.63 14.84 -6.38
C MET A 306 23.73 14.52 -5.36
N PHE A 307 23.64 13.41 -4.64
CA PHE A 307 24.50 13.10 -3.50
C PHE A 307 25.33 11.83 -3.68
N GLY A 308 25.10 11.06 -4.74
CA GLY A 308 25.63 9.72 -4.95
C GLY A 308 24.73 8.63 -4.30
N PRO A 309 24.69 7.40 -4.90
CA PRO A 309 23.76 6.35 -4.48
C PRO A 309 24.00 5.88 -3.05
N ASP A 310 25.25 5.77 -2.61
CA ASP A 310 25.57 5.28 -1.26
C ASP A 310 25.01 6.25 -0.20
N ARG A 311 25.32 7.55 -0.31
CA ARG A 311 24.82 8.55 0.64
C ARG A 311 23.31 8.70 0.60
N ALA A 312 22.71 8.64 -0.60
CA ALA A 312 21.24 8.71 -0.74
C ALA A 312 20.53 7.56 -0.03
N MET A 313 21.14 6.38 0.07
CA MET A 313 20.62 5.24 0.82
C MET A 313 20.94 5.28 2.31
N GLU A 314 22.17 5.61 2.69
CA GLU A 314 22.62 5.55 4.08
C GLU A 314 22.12 6.75 4.91
N GLU A 315 22.01 7.94 4.29
CA GLU A 315 21.62 9.20 4.91
C GLU A 315 20.33 9.77 4.26
N THR A 316 19.39 8.92 3.90
CA THR A 316 18.18 9.28 3.10
C THR A 316 17.48 10.53 3.65
N LEU A 317 17.18 10.59 4.94
CA LEU A 317 16.45 11.71 5.54
C LEU A 317 17.22 13.02 5.48
N ALA A 318 18.55 12.98 5.68
CA ALA A 318 19.40 14.15 5.55
C ALA A 318 19.44 14.65 4.09
N CYS A 319 19.60 13.74 3.13
CA CYS A 319 19.57 14.06 1.71
C CYS A 319 18.23 14.66 1.28
N VAL A 320 17.10 14.12 1.75
CA VAL A 320 15.76 14.68 1.48
C VAL A 320 15.65 16.11 2.00
N GLY A 321 16.09 16.37 3.24
CA GLY A 321 16.07 17.71 3.83
C GLY A 321 16.95 18.71 3.07
N GLU A 322 18.21 18.33 2.76
CA GLU A 322 19.15 19.15 2.00
C GLU A 322 18.62 19.46 0.59
N ALA A 323 18.11 18.44 -0.13
CA ALA A 323 17.53 18.58 -1.46
C ALA A 323 16.29 19.49 -1.47
N THR A 324 15.42 19.35 -0.48
CA THR A 324 14.24 20.22 -0.31
C THR A 324 14.66 21.68 -0.10
N ALA A 325 15.59 21.94 0.81
CA ALA A 325 16.05 23.30 1.11
C ALA A 325 16.74 23.94 -0.11
N ALA A 326 17.60 23.18 -0.83
CA ALA A 326 18.24 23.64 -2.05
C ALA A 326 17.21 24.00 -3.12
N TRP A 327 16.25 23.11 -3.38
CA TRP A 327 15.22 23.32 -4.40
C TRP A 327 14.38 24.57 -4.12
N VAL A 328 13.92 24.75 -2.87
CA VAL A 328 13.11 25.93 -2.49
C VAL A 328 13.91 27.23 -2.60
N SER A 329 15.21 27.21 -2.27
CA SER A 329 16.05 28.39 -2.39
C SER A 329 16.26 28.84 -3.85
N GLU A 330 16.32 27.88 -4.78
CA GLU A 330 16.46 28.13 -6.22
C GLU A 330 15.13 28.49 -6.89
N ASN A 331 14.03 28.01 -6.34
CA ASN A 331 12.66 28.19 -6.84
C ASN A 331 11.78 28.86 -5.78
N PRO A 332 12.00 30.13 -5.45
CA PRO A 332 11.21 30.79 -4.42
C PRO A 332 9.74 30.79 -4.84
N LEU A 333 8.97 29.99 -4.13
CA LEU A 333 7.54 29.84 -4.35
C LEU A 333 6.85 31.16 -3.97
N ARG A 334 6.33 31.88 -4.97
CA ARG A 334 5.71 33.20 -4.83
C ARG A 334 4.20 33.12 -4.75
#